data_284cb76fa6558d7128d67af6f107fa45
#
_entry.id   284cb76fa6558d7128d67af6f107fa45
#
_cell.length_a   1.000
_cell.length_b   1.000
_cell.length_c   1.000
_cell.angle_alpha   90.00
_cell.angle_beta   90.00
_cell.angle_gamma   90.00
#
_symmetry.space_group_name_H-M   'P 1'
#
loop_
_entity.id
_entity.type
_entity.pdbx_description
1 polymer ?
#
loop_
_entity_poly.entity_id
_entity_poly.type
_entity_poly.pdbx_seq_one_letter_code
_entity_poly.pdbx_strand_id
1 'polypeptide(L)'
;EHYPFAYTDDELRQLSPYLEVRESGPKFEALCAQLLGTVARGEPRVVDLLVAINQRLQRTLKYDIRLEPGVFSPEQTLSLNHGSCRDFAWLLVNVLRRLGIAARFASGYSIQLVADRKPLEGPAGVSADCVDLHAWAEAFLPGAGWLGLDATSGLLCGEGHIPLACTAEPTAAAPITGSYESDGPSGADAVDCAFSVEMSVERLEDRPRPTKSYSDSQWAEVMVAGRRLERHLAEQDVRLTMGGEPTFVSADDMQGAEWNTEALGPTKARFADK
;
A
#
# COMPACT_ATOMS: atom_id res chain seq x y z
N GLU A 1 -6.80 13.40 -8.44
CA GLU A 1 -6.11 13.41 -9.76
C GLU A 1 -6.42 12.15 -10.55
N HIS A 2 -6.42 12.27 -11.90
CA HIS A 2 -6.63 11.16 -12.82
C HIS A 2 -5.36 10.88 -13.62
N TYR A 3 -5.20 9.65 -14.05
CA TYR A 3 -4.13 9.25 -14.94
C TYR A 3 -4.65 9.25 -16.41
N PRO A 4 -3.87 9.73 -17.39
CA PRO A 4 -2.52 10.29 -17.26
C PRO A 4 -2.52 11.71 -16.68
N PHE A 5 -1.46 12.05 -15.95
CA PHE A 5 -1.15 13.39 -15.47
C PHE A 5 0.20 13.84 -16.04
N ALA A 6 0.53 15.10 -15.91
CA ALA A 6 1.80 15.66 -16.36
C ALA A 6 2.58 16.25 -15.18
N TYR A 7 3.89 16.03 -15.18
CA TYR A 7 4.81 16.74 -14.30
C TYR A 7 5.15 18.10 -14.88
N THR A 8 5.39 19.08 -14.06
CA THR A 8 5.98 20.37 -14.47
C THR A 8 7.42 20.19 -14.95
N ASP A 9 7.94 21.13 -15.72
CA ASP A 9 9.33 21.09 -16.19
C ASP A 9 10.34 21.02 -15.06
N ASP A 10 10.02 21.60 -13.92
CA ASP A 10 10.86 21.57 -12.72
C ASP A 10 10.84 20.18 -12.07
N GLU A 11 9.67 19.60 -11.92
CA GLU A 11 9.51 18.22 -11.45
C GLU A 11 10.20 17.23 -12.38
N LEU A 12 10.06 17.36 -13.71
CA LEU A 12 10.73 16.50 -14.68
C LEU A 12 12.26 16.53 -14.54
N ARG A 13 12.85 17.71 -14.29
CA ARG A 13 14.29 17.82 -14.05
C ARG A 13 14.72 17.11 -12.77
N GLN A 14 13.95 17.28 -11.70
CA GLN A 14 14.28 16.69 -10.39
C GLN A 14 13.98 15.17 -10.35
N LEU A 15 12.95 14.73 -11.05
CA LEU A 15 12.50 13.34 -11.07
C LEU A 15 13.16 12.51 -12.18
N SER A 16 14.01 13.09 -13.01
CA SER A 16 14.59 12.41 -14.17
C SER A 16 15.20 11.03 -13.86
N PRO A 17 15.96 10.81 -12.76
CA PRO A 17 16.48 9.48 -12.43
C PRO A 17 15.41 8.46 -12.07
N TYR A 18 14.27 8.94 -11.61
CA TYR A 18 13.13 8.13 -11.17
C TYR A 18 12.09 7.86 -12.28
N LEU A 19 12.32 8.43 -13.47
CA LEU A 19 11.52 8.21 -14.68
C LEU A 19 12.26 7.31 -15.68
N GLU A 20 13.56 7.10 -15.49
CA GLU A 20 14.38 6.34 -16.41
C GLU A 20 14.05 4.85 -16.36
N VAL A 21 13.67 4.28 -17.51
CA VAL A 21 13.43 2.84 -17.68
C VAL A 21 14.67 2.21 -18.28
N ARG A 22 15.40 1.43 -17.51
CA ARG A 22 16.60 0.71 -17.98
C ARG A 22 16.36 -0.77 -18.24
N GLU A 23 15.28 -1.29 -17.66
CA GLU A 23 14.92 -2.69 -17.74
C GLU A 23 14.00 -2.95 -18.92
N SER A 24 14.19 -4.10 -19.57
CA SER A 24 13.39 -4.53 -20.69
C SER A 24 13.31 -6.06 -20.73
N GLY A 25 12.39 -6.60 -21.51
CA GLY A 25 12.23 -8.02 -21.73
C GLY A 25 10.82 -8.36 -22.20
N PRO A 26 10.62 -9.48 -22.90
CA PRO A 26 9.34 -9.77 -23.55
C PRO A 26 8.17 -9.90 -22.58
N LYS A 27 8.36 -10.49 -21.40
CA LYS A 27 7.30 -10.60 -20.38
C LYS A 27 7.02 -9.27 -19.71
N PHE A 28 8.07 -8.51 -19.41
CA PHE A 28 7.94 -7.17 -18.85
C PHE A 28 7.19 -6.23 -19.80
N GLU A 29 7.56 -6.20 -21.08
CA GLU A 29 6.87 -5.39 -22.10
C GLU A 29 5.42 -5.84 -22.29
N ALA A 30 5.15 -7.15 -22.28
CA ALA A 30 3.79 -7.67 -22.37
C ALA A 30 2.93 -7.24 -21.17
N LEU A 31 3.47 -7.28 -19.96
CA LEU A 31 2.79 -6.81 -18.74
C LEU A 31 2.47 -5.31 -18.85
N CYS A 32 3.45 -4.49 -19.23
CA CYS A 32 3.27 -3.05 -19.37
C CYS A 32 2.24 -2.71 -20.46
N ALA A 33 2.28 -3.40 -21.61
CA ALA A 33 1.31 -3.22 -22.68
C ALA A 33 -0.13 -3.56 -22.23
N GLN A 34 -0.31 -4.61 -21.45
CA GLN A 34 -1.61 -4.96 -20.88
C GLN A 34 -2.13 -3.89 -19.92
N LEU A 35 -1.26 -3.35 -19.06
CA LEU A 35 -1.62 -2.29 -18.13
C LEU A 35 -2.00 -1.01 -18.89
N LEU A 36 -1.19 -0.58 -19.84
CA LEU A 36 -1.49 0.57 -20.71
C LEU A 36 -2.81 0.38 -21.47
N GLY A 37 -3.07 -0.81 -22.01
CA GLY A 37 -4.32 -1.12 -22.68
C GLY A 37 -5.55 -1.08 -21.76
N THR A 38 -5.37 -1.33 -20.46
CA THR A 38 -6.44 -1.19 -19.48
C THR A 38 -6.71 0.28 -19.17
N VAL A 39 -5.66 1.07 -19.03
CA VAL A 39 -5.75 2.50 -18.73
C VAL A 39 -6.32 3.30 -19.93
N ALA A 40 -5.96 2.93 -21.16
CA ALA A 40 -6.43 3.61 -22.38
C ALA A 40 -7.97 3.58 -22.57
N ARG A 41 -8.68 2.75 -21.81
CA ARG A 41 -10.16 2.63 -21.86
C ARG A 41 -10.90 3.59 -20.93
N GLY A 42 -10.17 4.36 -20.11
CA GLY A 42 -10.76 5.30 -19.17
C GLY A 42 -9.67 6.18 -18.55
N GLU A 43 -10.10 7.17 -17.79
CA GLU A 43 -9.21 8.04 -17.00
C GLU A 43 -9.34 7.65 -15.52
N PRO A 44 -8.65 6.57 -15.07
CA PRO A 44 -8.79 6.13 -13.69
C PRO A 44 -8.22 7.17 -12.72
N ARG A 45 -8.75 7.22 -11.51
CA ARG A 45 -8.09 7.94 -10.43
C ARG A 45 -6.70 7.31 -10.22
N VAL A 46 -5.68 8.15 -10.11
CA VAL A 46 -4.29 7.68 -10.05
C VAL A 46 -4.06 6.71 -8.88
N VAL A 47 -4.67 6.95 -7.73
CA VAL A 47 -4.54 6.06 -6.57
C VAL A 47 -5.16 4.69 -6.83
N ASP A 48 -6.32 4.64 -7.49
CA ASP A 48 -6.99 3.38 -7.83
C ASP A 48 -6.15 2.57 -8.82
N LEU A 49 -5.51 3.24 -9.78
CA LEU A 49 -4.56 2.62 -10.72
C LEU A 49 -3.36 2.02 -9.99
N LEU A 50 -2.73 2.78 -9.10
CA LEU A 50 -1.57 2.32 -8.31
C LEU A 50 -1.93 1.11 -7.46
N VAL A 51 -3.06 1.15 -6.76
CA VAL A 51 -3.56 0.03 -5.94
C VAL A 51 -3.83 -1.19 -6.82
N ALA A 52 -4.47 -1.02 -7.98
CA ALA A 52 -4.76 -2.13 -8.90
C ALA A 52 -3.49 -2.79 -9.44
N ILE A 53 -2.47 -2.01 -9.80
CA ILE A 53 -1.16 -2.54 -10.24
C ILE A 53 -0.49 -3.31 -9.10
N ASN A 54 -0.41 -2.70 -7.92
CA ASN A 54 0.21 -3.29 -6.74
C ASN A 54 -0.43 -4.64 -6.38
N GLN A 55 -1.75 -4.68 -6.27
CA GLN A 55 -2.51 -5.90 -6.00
C GLN A 55 -2.38 -6.95 -7.11
N ARG A 56 -2.28 -6.52 -8.36
CA ARG A 56 -2.07 -7.46 -9.47
C ARG A 56 -0.75 -8.19 -9.32
N LEU A 57 0.35 -7.50 -9.01
CA LEU A 57 1.66 -8.14 -8.79
C LEU A 57 1.60 -9.10 -7.62
N GLN A 58 1.02 -8.68 -6.51
CA GLN A 58 0.85 -9.52 -5.33
C GLN A 58 0.09 -10.82 -5.62
N ARG A 59 -0.96 -10.76 -6.45
CA ARG A 59 -1.78 -11.95 -6.78
C ARG A 59 -1.17 -12.86 -7.81
N THR A 60 -0.30 -12.36 -8.67
CA THR A 60 0.26 -13.13 -9.78
C THR A 60 1.62 -13.74 -9.49
N LEU A 61 2.37 -13.18 -8.56
CA LEU A 61 3.70 -13.64 -8.21
C LEU A 61 3.70 -14.34 -6.85
N LYS A 62 4.53 -15.36 -6.72
CA LYS A 62 4.74 -16.04 -5.45
C LYS A 62 5.84 -15.33 -4.65
N TYR A 63 5.54 -14.91 -3.44
CA TYR A 63 6.56 -14.39 -2.53
C TYR A 63 7.46 -15.51 -2.02
N ASP A 64 8.76 -15.27 -1.99
CA ASP A 64 9.77 -16.18 -1.50
C ASP A 64 10.87 -15.42 -0.74
N ILE A 65 11.34 -15.99 0.38
CA ILE A 65 12.46 -15.41 1.13
C ILE A 65 13.74 -15.82 0.44
N ARG A 66 14.46 -14.83 -0.09
CA ARG A 66 15.68 -15.04 -0.83
C ARG A 66 16.84 -14.36 -0.11
N LEU A 67 17.80 -15.14 0.35
CA LEU A 67 18.98 -14.66 1.09
C LEU A 67 20.15 -14.33 0.16
N GLU A 68 20.13 -14.83 -1.08
CA GLU A 68 21.17 -14.52 -2.06
C GLU A 68 21.23 -13.02 -2.33
N PRO A 69 22.45 -12.47 -2.50
CA PRO A 69 22.63 -11.05 -2.77
C PRO A 69 22.04 -10.63 -4.12
N GLY A 70 21.79 -9.34 -4.27
CA GLY A 70 21.27 -8.74 -5.50
C GLY A 70 19.75 -8.78 -5.64
N VAL A 71 19.26 -8.22 -6.73
CA VAL A 71 17.85 -8.09 -7.07
C VAL A 71 17.65 -8.67 -8.47
N PHE A 72 16.59 -9.44 -8.65
CA PHE A 72 16.22 -9.92 -9.98
C PHE A 72 15.77 -8.78 -10.88
N SER A 73 16.10 -8.85 -12.17
CA SER A 73 15.50 -7.95 -13.13
C SER A 73 13.98 -8.21 -13.22
N PRO A 74 13.18 -7.22 -13.68
CA PRO A 74 11.75 -7.40 -13.93
C PRO A 74 11.44 -8.62 -14.79
N GLU A 75 12.22 -8.86 -15.84
CA GLU A 75 12.05 -10.01 -16.74
C GLU A 75 12.35 -11.33 -16.03
N GLN A 76 13.37 -11.39 -15.16
CA GLN A 76 13.67 -12.58 -14.36
C GLN A 76 12.56 -12.87 -13.37
N THR A 77 12.09 -11.87 -12.62
CA THR A 77 10.98 -12.01 -11.66
C THR A 77 9.74 -12.58 -12.33
N LEU A 78 9.37 -12.02 -13.48
CA LEU A 78 8.22 -12.49 -14.28
C LEU A 78 8.44 -13.88 -14.90
N SER A 79 9.68 -14.22 -15.25
CA SER A 79 10.00 -15.52 -15.84
C SER A 79 9.97 -16.63 -14.82
N LEU A 80 10.48 -16.38 -13.63
CA LEU A 80 10.50 -17.29 -12.50
C LEU A 80 9.14 -17.38 -11.80
N ASN A 81 8.31 -16.37 -11.97
CA ASN A 81 7.00 -16.19 -11.32
C ASN A 81 7.09 -16.18 -9.77
N HIS A 82 8.25 -15.83 -9.24
CA HIS A 82 8.49 -15.65 -7.81
C HIS A 82 9.63 -14.66 -7.55
N GLY A 83 9.72 -14.18 -6.33
CA GLY A 83 10.79 -13.32 -5.87
C GLY A 83 10.63 -12.89 -4.41
N SER A 84 11.65 -12.21 -3.90
CA SER A 84 11.63 -11.57 -2.58
C SER A 84 11.01 -10.16 -2.64
N CYS A 85 10.89 -9.50 -1.50
CA CYS A 85 10.42 -8.11 -1.42
C CYS A 85 11.21 -7.17 -2.34
N ARG A 86 12.52 -7.35 -2.46
CA ARG A 86 13.40 -6.56 -3.33
C ARG A 86 13.03 -6.72 -4.81
N ASP A 87 12.75 -7.95 -5.22
CA ASP A 87 12.43 -8.29 -6.60
C ASP A 87 11.05 -7.75 -6.99
N PHE A 88 10.07 -7.85 -6.08
CA PHE A 88 8.74 -7.26 -6.25
C PHE A 88 8.80 -5.73 -6.32
N ALA A 89 9.55 -5.11 -5.40
CA ALA A 89 9.72 -3.66 -5.38
C ALA A 89 10.36 -3.15 -6.67
N TRP A 90 11.43 -3.81 -7.15
CA TRP A 90 12.10 -3.40 -8.38
C TRP A 90 11.24 -3.61 -9.63
N LEU A 91 10.49 -4.69 -9.70
CA LEU A 91 9.51 -4.89 -10.78
C LEU A 91 8.47 -3.76 -10.77
N LEU A 92 7.88 -3.45 -9.60
CA LEU A 92 6.88 -2.39 -9.48
C LEU A 92 7.44 -1.01 -9.87
N VAL A 93 8.65 -0.67 -9.41
CA VAL A 93 9.34 0.58 -9.81
C VAL A 93 9.43 0.69 -11.32
N ASN A 94 9.87 -0.36 -12.01
CA ASN A 94 10.02 -0.32 -13.48
C ASN A 94 8.67 -0.27 -14.20
N VAL A 95 7.65 -0.97 -13.70
CA VAL A 95 6.28 -0.88 -14.24
C VAL A 95 5.76 0.56 -14.14
N LEU A 96 5.90 1.20 -12.99
CA LEU A 96 5.46 2.59 -12.80
C LEU A 96 6.20 3.57 -13.71
N ARG A 97 7.52 3.43 -13.83
CA ARG A 97 8.33 4.24 -14.75
C ARG A 97 7.91 4.06 -16.20
N ARG A 98 7.59 2.84 -16.60
CA ARG A 98 7.11 2.54 -17.97
C ARG A 98 5.74 3.17 -18.25
N LEU A 99 4.95 3.41 -17.20
CA LEU A 99 3.70 4.17 -17.29
C LEU A 99 3.90 5.70 -17.20
N GLY A 100 5.15 6.19 -17.11
CA GLY A 100 5.46 7.61 -16.98
C GLY A 100 5.27 8.15 -15.55
N ILE A 101 5.17 7.28 -14.55
CA ILE A 101 5.07 7.66 -13.15
C ILE A 101 6.47 7.55 -12.53
N ALA A 102 6.98 8.66 -11.99
CA ALA A 102 8.26 8.66 -11.32
C ALA A 102 8.21 7.73 -10.10
N ALA A 103 9.15 6.79 -10.04
CA ALA A 103 9.18 5.77 -9.00
C ALA A 103 10.60 5.50 -8.52
N ARG A 104 10.73 5.19 -7.22
CA ARG A 104 12.00 4.87 -6.57
C ARG A 104 11.91 3.60 -5.73
N PHE A 105 13.05 2.99 -5.55
CA PHE A 105 13.22 1.83 -4.69
C PHE A 105 13.48 2.30 -3.26
N ALA A 106 12.73 1.74 -2.31
CA ALA A 106 12.91 1.99 -0.89
C ALA A 106 13.35 0.71 -0.18
N SER A 107 14.32 0.84 0.71
CA SER A 107 14.83 -0.23 1.57
C SER A 107 14.82 0.23 3.01
N GLY A 108 14.41 -0.64 3.92
CA GLY A 108 14.30 -0.32 5.34
C GLY A 108 13.75 -1.47 6.15
N TYR A 109 12.92 -1.15 7.12
CA TYR A 109 12.27 -2.12 7.99
C TYR A 109 10.75 -2.14 7.80
N SER A 110 10.17 -3.33 7.91
CA SER A 110 8.73 -3.52 8.10
C SER A 110 8.48 -3.95 9.54
N ILE A 111 7.77 -3.13 10.29
CA ILE A 111 7.36 -3.42 11.66
C ILE A 111 5.88 -3.80 11.63
N GLN A 112 5.56 -4.98 12.14
CA GLN A 112 4.20 -5.46 12.25
C GLN A 112 3.88 -5.70 13.71
N LEU A 113 2.89 -4.97 14.21
CA LEU A 113 2.42 -5.09 15.58
C LEU A 113 1.15 -5.93 15.63
N VAL A 114 1.00 -6.69 16.68
CA VAL A 114 -0.26 -7.38 16.98
C VAL A 114 -1.37 -6.34 17.12
N ALA A 115 -2.47 -6.56 16.42
CA ALA A 115 -3.62 -5.68 16.50
C ALA A 115 -4.25 -5.70 17.90
N ASP A 116 -4.56 -4.53 18.46
CA ASP A 116 -5.22 -4.38 19.77
C ASP A 116 -6.61 -5.04 19.78
N ARG A 117 -7.26 -5.07 18.60
CA ARG A 117 -8.52 -5.75 18.39
C ARG A 117 -8.44 -6.58 17.12
N LYS A 118 -8.92 -7.83 17.20
CA LYS A 118 -9.02 -8.66 15.99
C LYS A 118 -9.98 -8.00 15.00
N PRO A 119 -9.63 -7.97 13.69
CA PRO A 119 -10.55 -7.49 12.67
C PRO A 119 -11.80 -8.38 12.66
N LEU A 120 -12.96 -7.78 12.42
CA LEU A 120 -14.23 -8.51 12.28
C LEU A 120 -14.24 -9.33 10.99
N GLU A 121 -13.60 -8.82 9.95
CA GLU A 121 -13.49 -9.45 8.64
C GLU A 121 -12.05 -9.27 8.10
N GLY A 122 -11.60 -10.21 7.26
CA GLY A 122 -10.29 -10.18 6.65
C GLY A 122 -9.25 -11.07 7.32
N PRO A 123 -8.01 -11.08 6.82
CA PRO A 123 -6.96 -11.92 7.35
C PRO A 123 -6.59 -11.51 8.77
N ALA A 124 -6.35 -12.49 9.62
CA ALA A 124 -5.76 -12.25 10.93
C ALA A 124 -4.36 -11.64 10.73
N GLY A 125 -4.06 -10.57 11.45
CA GLY A 125 -2.72 -10.00 11.51
C GLY A 125 -1.71 -10.96 12.13
N VAL A 126 -0.50 -10.45 12.39
CA VAL A 126 0.57 -11.21 13.06
C VAL A 126 0.14 -11.61 14.48
N SER A 127 0.67 -12.74 14.94
CA SER A 127 0.39 -13.26 16.29
C SER A 127 1.35 -12.75 17.37
N ALA A 128 2.47 -12.15 16.96
CA ALA A 128 3.45 -11.50 17.80
C ALA A 128 4.01 -10.28 17.07
N ASP A 129 4.42 -9.26 17.84
CA ASP A 129 5.12 -8.12 17.27
C ASP A 129 6.41 -8.60 16.60
N CYS A 130 6.63 -8.17 15.36
CA CYS A 130 7.81 -8.57 14.59
C CYS A 130 8.34 -7.41 13.74
N VAL A 131 9.61 -7.52 13.40
CA VAL A 131 10.29 -6.60 12.49
C VAL A 131 11.13 -7.42 11.52
N ASP A 132 11.19 -6.98 10.27
CA ASP A 132 12.01 -7.62 9.24
C ASP A 132 12.63 -6.56 8.32
N LEU A 133 13.74 -6.93 7.67
CA LEU A 133 14.27 -6.18 6.54
C LEU A 133 13.27 -6.20 5.40
N HIS A 134 13.01 -5.05 4.83
CA HIS A 134 11.98 -4.94 3.80
C HIS A 134 12.35 -3.98 2.69
N ALA A 135 11.73 -4.17 1.53
CA ALA A 135 11.86 -3.29 0.39
C ALA A 135 10.48 -3.09 -0.26
N TRP A 136 10.26 -1.87 -0.75
CA TRP A 136 9.02 -1.49 -1.42
C TRP A 136 9.29 -0.47 -2.52
N ALA A 137 8.28 -0.13 -3.29
CA ALA A 137 8.32 0.93 -4.28
C ALA A 137 7.66 2.20 -3.74
N GLU A 138 8.14 3.35 -4.17
CA GLU A 138 7.46 4.62 -3.94
C GLU A 138 7.22 5.33 -5.27
N ALA A 139 5.99 5.82 -5.47
CA ALA A 139 5.56 6.60 -6.62
C ALA A 139 5.45 8.08 -6.24
N PHE A 140 5.93 8.98 -7.08
CA PHE A 140 5.76 10.41 -6.89
C PHE A 140 4.49 10.90 -7.58
N LEU A 141 3.63 11.54 -6.82
CA LEU A 141 2.41 12.16 -7.32
C LEU A 141 2.47 13.67 -7.13
N PRO A 142 2.19 14.49 -8.17
CA PRO A 142 2.12 15.94 -8.03
C PRO A 142 1.18 16.33 -6.88
N GLY A 143 1.65 17.24 -6.04
CA GLY A 143 0.89 17.73 -4.89
C GLY A 143 0.78 16.79 -3.69
N ALA A 144 1.08 15.50 -3.83
CA ALA A 144 1.06 14.51 -2.74
C ALA A 144 2.47 14.05 -2.33
N GLY A 145 3.45 14.15 -3.23
CA GLY A 145 4.82 13.67 -2.99
C GLY A 145 4.94 12.16 -3.18
N TRP A 146 5.85 11.53 -2.43
CA TRP A 146 6.14 10.11 -2.51
C TRP A 146 5.13 9.26 -1.75
N LEU A 147 4.49 8.33 -2.45
CA LEU A 147 3.52 7.37 -1.92
C LEU A 147 4.11 5.96 -1.99
N GLY A 148 4.22 5.29 -0.84
CA GLY A 148 4.74 3.94 -0.74
C GLY A 148 3.73 2.86 -1.14
N LEU A 149 4.21 1.85 -1.87
CA LEU A 149 3.45 0.72 -2.37
C LEU A 149 4.23 -0.57 -2.09
N ASP A 150 3.67 -1.43 -1.29
CA ASP A 150 4.28 -2.74 -1.00
C ASP A 150 3.63 -3.83 -1.85
N ALA A 151 4.34 -4.29 -2.87
CA ALA A 151 3.85 -5.30 -3.78
C ALA A 151 3.83 -6.72 -3.17
N THR A 152 4.45 -6.94 -2.02
CA THR A 152 4.39 -8.23 -1.32
C THR A 152 3.08 -8.40 -0.57
N SER A 153 2.59 -7.34 0.05
CA SER A 153 1.29 -7.31 0.73
C SER A 153 0.13 -6.89 -0.19
N GLY A 154 0.42 -6.18 -1.29
CA GLY A 154 -0.57 -5.56 -2.16
C GLY A 154 -1.21 -4.30 -1.57
N LEU A 155 -0.66 -3.78 -0.47
CA LEU A 155 -1.16 -2.62 0.26
C LEU A 155 -0.30 -1.37 0.04
N LEU A 156 -0.82 -0.22 0.41
CA LEU A 156 -0.02 0.99 0.56
C LEU A 156 0.84 0.88 1.81
N CYS A 157 2.05 1.45 1.74
CA CYS A 157 2.92 1.52 2.90
C CYS A 157 2.31 2.42 3.98
N GLY A 158 2.33 1.94 5.20
CA GLY A 158 1.88 2.67 6.38
C GLY A 158 3.06 2.97 7.32
N GLU A 159 2.73 3.36 8.52
CA GLU A 159 3.67 3.74 9.57
C GLU A 159 4.62 2.62 10.05
N GLY A 160 4.29 1.36 9.75
CA GLY A 160 5.18 0.23 10.00
C GLY A 160 6.33 0.12 8.98
N HIS A 161 6.29 0.86 7.88
CA HIS A 161 7.37 0.91 6.89
C HIS A 161 8.34 2.05 7.24
N ILE A 162 9.52 1.69 7.73
CA ILE A 162 10.55 2.65 8.14
C ILE A 162 11.64 2.69 7.07
N PRO A 163 11.67 3.70 6.18
CA PRO A 163 12.66 3.79 5.12
C PRO A 163 14.03 4.19 5.70
N LEU A 164 15.07 3.50 5.27
CA LEU A 164 16.47 3.83 5.54
C LEU A 164 17.14 4.43 4.31
N ALA A 165 16.82 3.94 3.13
CA ALA A 165 17.33 4.43 1.86
C ALA A 165 16.22 4.43 0.80
N CYS A 166 16.13 5.55 0.06
CA CYS A 166 15.22 5.70 -1.08
C CYS A 166 16.03 6.15 -2.29
N THR A 167 16.16 5.30 -3.28
CA THR A 167 17.09 5.47 -4.38
C THR A 167 16.48 5.16 -5.74
N ALA A 168 17.11 5.65 -6.80
CA ALA A 168 16.68 5.31 -8.17
C ALA A 168 16.97 3.85 -8.52
N GLU A 169 18.04 3.28 -7.97
CA GLU A 169 18.52 1.93 -8.27
C GLU A 169 18.67 1.11 -6.99
N PRO A 170 18.32 -0.18 -6.97
CA PRO A 170 18.40 -1.02 -5.78
C PRO A 170 19.82 -1.14 -5.20
N THR A 171 20.82 -1.10 -6.05
CA THR A 171 22.23 -1.19 -5.63
C THR A 171 22.68 -0.02 -4.76
N ALA A 172 22.12 1.15 -4.96
CA ALA A 172 22.40 2.34 -4.14
C ALA A 172 21.68 2.30 -2.77
N ALA A 173 20.68 1.43 -2.62
CA ALA A 173 19.98 1.19 -1.36
C ALA A 173 20.53 -0.01 -0.58
N ALA A 174 21.60 -0.65 -1.05
CA ALA A 174 22.18 -1.79 -0.38
C ALA A 174 22.72 -1.36 1.01
N PRO A 175 22.35 -2.05 2.10
CA PRO A 175 22.73 -1.65 3.45
C PRO A 175 24.24 -1.80 3.70
N ILE A 176 24.87 -2.73 3.01
CA ILE A 176 26.32 -3.00 3.09
C ILE A 176 26.84 -3.19 1.68
N THR A 177 27.88 -2.44 1.34
CA THR A 177 28.65 -2.64 0.12
C THR A 177 30.14 -2.63 0.48
N GLY A 178 30.92 -3.48 -0.18
CA GLY A 178 32.36 -3.54 0.06
C GLY A 178 33.06 -4.44 -0.92
N SER A 179 34.38 -4.41 -0.87
CA SER A 179 35.25 -5.33 -1.57
C SER A 179 36.35 -5.78 -0.61
N TYR A 180 36.90 -6.93 -0.86
CA TYR A 180 38.07 -7.44 -0.15
C TYR A 180 39.13 -7.86 -1.16
N GLU A 181 40.38 -7.77 -0.74
CA GLU A 181 41.53 -8.26 -1.49
C GLU A 181 42.11 -9.47 -0.75
N SER A 182 42.45 -10.50 -1.46
CA SER A 182 43.04 -11.72 -0.89
C SER A 182 44.42 -11.96 -1.48
N ASP A 183 45.41 -12.12 -0.63
CA ASP A 183 46.80 -12.44 -1.02
C ASP A 183 46.99 -13.97 -1.31
N GLY A 184 45.94 -14.76 -1.28
CA GLY A 184 45.97 -16.21 -1.54
C GLY A 184 45.96 -16.54 -3.03
N PRO A 185 46.30 -17.79 -3.37
CA PRO A 185 46.22 -18.25 -4.76
C PRO A 185 44.81 -18.14 -5.27
N SER A 186 44.67 -17.54 -6.45
CA SER A 186 43.41 -17.23 -7.13
C SER A 186 42.48 -18.44 -7.21
N GLY A 187 41.50 -18.49 -6.39
CA GLY A 187 40.43 -19.48 -6.41
C GLY A 187 39.23 -19.00 -5.61
N ALA A 188 38.04 -19.18 -6.16
CA ALA A 188 36.75 -18.78 -5.55
C ALA A 188 36.49 -19.42 -4.17
N ASP A 189 37.36 -20.33 -3.73
CA ASP A 189 37.20 -21.12 -2.51
C ASP A 189 37.91 -20.49 -1.28
N ALA A 190 38.53 -19.33 -1.41
CA ALA A 190 39.38 -18.75 -0.36
C ALA A 190 38.64 -17.90 0.65
N VAL A 191 37.39 -17.47 0.39
CA VAL A 191 36.63 -16.59 1.28
C VAL A 191 35.20 -17.05 1.42
N ASP A 192 34.82 -17.41 2.64
CA ASP A 192 33.45 -17.74 3.01
C ASP A 192 32.81 -16.46 3.57
N CYS A 193 31.74 -16.02 2.93
CA CYS A 193 30.97 -14.86 3.35
C CYS A 193 29.65 -15.30 3.95
N ALA A 194 29.50 -15.17 5.27
CA ALA A 194 28.24 -15.39 5.96
C ALA A 194 27.55 -14.07 6.25
N PHE A 195 26.25 -14.03 5.98
CA PHE A 195 25.37 -12.92 6.37
C PHE A 195 24.39 -13.40 7.42
N SER A 196 24.31 -12.70 8.54
CA SER A 196 23.29 -12.91 9.56
C SER A 196 22.73 -11.57 10.01
N VAL A 197 21.44 -11.55 10.32
CA VAL A 197 20.76 -10.39 10.88
C VAL A 197 19.86 -10.84 12.04
N GLU A 198 19.92 -10.12 13.12
CA GLU A 198 19.04 -10.29 14.27
C GLU A 198 18.33 -8.98 14.55
N MET A 199 17.03 -9.03 14.68
CA MET A 199 16.19 -7.84 14.91
C MET A 199 15.17 -8.16 16.00
N SER A 200 14.92 -7.17 16.85
CA SER A 200 13.87 -7.23 17.86
C SER A 200 13.07 -5.94 17.86
N VAL A 201 11.81 -6.04 18.24
CA VAL A 201 10.93 -4.90 18.47
C VAL A 201 10.37 -4.99 19.88
N GLU A 202 10.40 -3.89 20.63
CA GLU A 202 9.87 -3.78 21.98
C GLU A 202 8.95 -2.58 22.05
N ARG A 203 7.75 -2.78 22.61
CA ARG A 203 6.83 -1.67 22.92
C ARG A 203 7.27 -1.02 24.21
N LEU A 204 7.75 0.21 24.13
CA LEU A 204 8.15 0.99 25.31
C LEU A 204 6.94 1.61 26.01
N GLU A 205 5.91 1.96 25.23
CA GLU A 205 4.69 2.56 25.72
C GLU A 205 3.52 2.18 24.83
N ASP A 206 2.47 1.66 25.43
CA ASP A 206 1.22 1.37 24.73
C ASP A 206 0.22 2.49 25.00
N ARG A 207 0.27 3.53 24.19
CA ARG A 207 -0.76 4.59 24.19
C ARG A 207 -1.77 4.27 23.10
N PRO A 208 -2.98 3.83 23.47
CA PRO A 208 -4.05 3.68 22.48
C PRO A 208 -4.21 5.01 21.75
N ARG A 209 -4.11 4.99 20.43
CA ARG A 209 -4.34 6.20 19.63
C ARG A 209 -5.73 6.71 19.92
N PRO A 210 -5.89 7.96 20.35
CA PRO A 210 -7.22 8.51 20.47
C PRO A 210 -7.83 8.50 19.09
N THR A 211 -8.93 7.77 18.92
CA THR A 211 -9.77 7.86 17.71
C THR A 211 -10.37 9.27 17.55
N LYS A 212 -10.23 10.11 18.57
CA LYS A 212 -10.73 11.48 18.65
C LYS A 212 -9.64 12.44 18.18
N SER A 213 -9.68 12.79 16.90
CA SER A 213 -8.76 13.76 16.29
C SER A 213 -9.09 15.22 16.64
N TYR A 214 -10.18 15.46 17.36
CA TYR A 214 -10.72 16.78 17.64
C TYR A 214 -10.62 17.10 19.12
N SER A 215 -10.40 18.38 19.45
CA SER A 215 -10.58 18.89 20.81
C SER A 215 -12.05 18.75 21.23
N ASP A 216 -12.33 18.79 22.54
CA ASP A 216 -13.69 18.66 23.04
C ASP A 216 -14.63 19.75 22.50
N SER A 217 -14.13 20.98 22.31
CA SER A 217 -14.89 22.06 21.68
C SER A 217 -15.20 21.79 20.20
N GLN A 218 -14.21 21.34 19.43
CA GLN A 218 -14.42 20.96 18.02
C GLN A 218 -15.38 19.78 17.90
N TRP A 219 -15.26 18.80 18.78
CA TRP A 219 -16.19 17.66 18.81
C TRP A 219 -17.63 18.11 19.12
N ALA A 220 -17.80 19.03 20.04
CA ALA A 220 -19.11 19.60 20.35
C ALA A 220 -19.72 20.31 19.12
N GLU A 221 -18.91 21.05 18.33
CA GLU A 221 -19.35 21.66 17.08
C GLU A 221 -19.75 20.62 16.03
N VAL A 222 -18.96 19.54 15.87
CA VAL A 222 -19.29 18.41 14.99
C VAL A 222 -20.63 17.79 15.39
N MET A 223 -20.85 17.58 16.69
CA MET A 223 -22.11 17.01 17.20
C MET A 223 -23.31 17.95 16.98
N VAL A 224 -23.11 19.26 17.05
CA VAL A 224 -24.16 20.24 16.72
C VAL A 224 -24.48 20.22 15.23
N ALA A 225 -23.46 20.16 14.37
CA ALA A 225 -23.62 20.07 12.93
C ALA A 225 -24.34 18.76 12.54
N GLY A 226 -23.95 17.62 13.14
CA GLY A 226 -24.60 16.31 12.95
C GLY A 226 -26.08 16.34 13.29
N ARG A 227 -26.45 16.86 14.48
CA ARG A 227 -27.85 17.01 14.89
C ARG A 227 -28.67 17.94 13.97
N ARG A 228 -28.03 18.94 13.39
CA ARG A 228 -28.70 19.82 12.40
C ARG A 228 -28.98 19.08 11.11
N LEU A 229 -27.97 18.33 10.61
CA LEU A 229 -28.12 17.49 9.42
C LEU A 229 -29.20 16.43 9.62
N GLU A 230 -29.18 15.73 10.76
CA GLU A 230 -30.18 14.70 11.10
C GLU A 230 -31.62 15.25 11.08
N ARG A 231 -31.85 16.42 11.68
CA ARG A 231 -33.16 17.08 11.61
C ARG A 231 -33.56 17.41 10.18
N HIS A 232 -32.62 17.93 9.39
CA HIS A 232 -32.87 18.23 7.98
C HIS A 232 -33.24 17.01 7.16
N LEU A 233 -32.55 15.89 7.38
CA LEU A 233 -32.86 14.62 6.74
C LEU A 233 -34.25 14.10 7.17
N ALA A 234 -34.57 14.20 8.46
CA ALA A 234 -35.86 13.80 8.99
C ALA A 234 -37.02 14.65 8.43
N GLU A 235 -36.84 15.96 8.30
CA GLU A 235 -37.85 16.88 7.71
C GLU A 235 -38.11 16.54 6.23
N GLN A 236 -37.15 16.00 5.53
CA GLN A 236 -37.26 15.56 4.13
C GLN A 236 -37.60 14.08 3.97
N ASP A 237 -37.85 13.37 5.07
CA ASP A 237 -38.10 11.92 5.11
C ASP A 237 -36.95 11.12 4.42
N VAL A 238 -35.72 11.58 4.53
CA VAL A 238 -34.53 10.89 4.04
C VAL A 238 -33.94 10.04 5.15
N ARG A 239 -33.74 8.74 4.86
CA ARG A 239 -33.15 7.78 5.77
C ARG A 239 -31.77 7.36 5.25
N LEU A 240 -30.81 7.29 6.15
CA LEU A 240 -29.48 6.81 5.83
C LEU A 240 -29.39 5.31 6.10
N THR A 241 -28.72 4.58 5.21
CA THR A 241 -28.41 3.16 5.41
C THR A 241 -26.97 3.02 5.88
N MET A 242 -26.73 2.06 6.79
CA MET A 242 -25.39 1.71 7.26
C MET A 242 -25.09 0.25 6.88
N GLY A 243 -23.88 0.04 6.34
CA GLY A 243 -23.42 -1.29 5.93
C GLY A 243 -23.73 -1.67 4.49
N GLY A 244 -23.30 -2.84 4.07
CA GLY A 244 -23.44 -3.35 2.69
C GLY A 244 -24.86 -3.81 2.35
N GLU A 245 -25.71 -4.10 3.36
CA GLU A 245 -27.12 -4.34 3.21
C GLU A 245 -27.92 -3.15 3.73
N PRO A 246 -29.12 -2.86 3.19
CA PRO A 246 -29.93 -1.75 3.63
C PRO A 246 -30.39 -1.97 5.08
N THR A 247 -29.60 -1.51 6.01
CA THR A 247 -29.87 -1.51 7.44
C THR A 247 -30.34 -0.12 7.82
N PHE A 248 -31.58 -0.01 8.25
CA PHE A 248 -32.16 1.25 8.69
C PHE A 248 -32.05 1.34 10.21
N VAL A 249 -31.40 2.38 10.70
CA VAL A 249 -31.26 2.65 12.13
C VAL A 249 -31.97 3.97 12.43
N SER A 250 -32.90 3.97 13.36
CA SER A 250 -33.49 5.21 13.87
C SER A 250 -32.50 5.89 14.81
N ALA A 251 -32.31 7.20 14.67
CA ALA A 251 -31.54 7.99 15.61
C ALA A 251 -32.17 8.02 17.01
N ASP A 252 -33.51 7.94 17.08
CA ASP A 252 -34.26 7.99 18.32
C ASP A 252 -34.40 6.61 19.01
N ASP A 253 -34.28 5.52 18.24
CA ASP A 253 -34.39 4.15 18.75
C ASP A 253 -33.46 3.20 17.96
N MET A 254 -32.20 3.17 18.32
CA MET A 254 -31.19 2.30 17.70
C MET A 254 -31.37 0.81 18.04
N GLN A 255 -32.18 0.49 19.04
CA GLN A 255 -32.45 -0.87 19.49
C GLN A 255 -33.79 -1.43 19.01
N GLY A 256 -34.54 -0.61 18.30
CA GLY A 256 -35.85 -1.00 17.78
C GLY A 256 -35.77 -2.22 16.88
N ALA A 257 -36.54 -3.25 17.21
CA ALA A 257 -36.55 -4.54 16.47
C ALA A 257 -36.86 -4.35 14.97
N GLU A 258 -37.63 -3.35 14.61
CA GLU A 258 -37.96 -3.01 13.22
C GLU A 258 -36.75 -2.65 12.36
N TRP A 259 -35.66 -2.19 12.99
CA TRP A 259 -34.47 -1.66 12.32
C TRP A 259 -33.34 -2.69 12.14
N ASN A 260 -33.52 -3.91 12.61
CA ASN A 260 -32.56 -4.97 12.34
C ASN A 260 -32.77 -5.58 10.93
N THR A 261 -31.79 -6.34 10.44
CA THR A 261 -31.80 -6.90 9.10
C THR A 261 -32.93 -7.92 8.84
N GLU A 262 -33.44 -8.56 9.89
CA GLU A 262 -34.44 -9.65 9.80
C GLU A 262 -35.87 -9.15 10.02
N ALA A 263 -36.04 -8.00 10.66
CA ALA A 263 -37.37 -7.50 10.99
C ALA A 263 -38.05 -6.84 9.78
N LEU A 264 -39.32 -7.14 9.62
CA LEU A 264 -40.25 -6.47 8.70
C LEU A 264 -41.15 -5.55 9.52
N GLY A 265 -41.21 -4.27 9.15
CA GLY A 265 -42.06 -3.32 9.82
C GLY A 265 -42.69 -2.30 8.86
N PRO A 266 -43.74 -1.59 9.29
CA PRO A 266 -44.46 -0.64 8.44
C PRO A 266 -43.62 0.55 8.00
N THR A 267 -42.60 0.91 8.78
CA THR A 267 -41.69 2.01 8.44
C THR A 267 -40.71 1.59 7.36
N LYS A 268 -40.14 0.38 7.43
CA LYS A 268 -39.31 -0.19 6.37
C LYS A 268 -40.10 -0.36 5.07
N ALA A 269 -41.32 -0.87 5.13
CA ALA A 269 -42.18 -1.01 3.95
C ALA A 269 -42.41 0.34 3.28
N ARG A 270 -42.84 1.37 4.02
CA ARG A 270 -43.03 2.73 3.48
C ARG A 270 -41.77 3.32 2.87
N PHE A 271 -40.58 2.98 3.39
CA PHE A 271 -39.33 3.43 2.82
C PHE A 271 -38.96 2.70 1.53
N ALA A 272 -39.23 1.39 1.49
CA ALA A 272 -38.96 0.60 0.29
C ALA A 272 -39.90 0.94 -0.88
N ASP A 273 -41.09 1.46 -0.61
CA ASP A 273 -42.07 1.91 -1.60
C ASP A 273 -41.81 3.28 -2.19
N LYS A 274 -40.82 4.05 -1.67
CA LYS A 274 -40.37 5.35 -2.16
C LYS A 274 -39.16 5.23 -3.08
#